data_69ab1600f8aa2a58d611bbff9a241889
#
_entry.id   69ab1600f8aa2a58d611bbff9a241889
#
_cell.length_a   1.000
_cell.length_b   1.000
_cell.length_c   1.000
_cell.angle_alpha   90.00
_cell.angle_beta   90.00
_cell.angle_gamma   90.00
#
_symmetry.space_group_name_H-M   'P 1'
#
loop_
_entity.id
_entity.type
_entity.pdbx_description
1 polymer ?
#
loop_
_entity_poly.entity_id
_entity_poly.type
_entity_poly.pdbx_seq_one_letter_code
_entity_poly.pdbx_strand_id
1 'polypeptide(L)'
;TAFARVPDIAQTLTPLLDRDEADSELILIDLGNGKNRLGGSALAQVFGATGDDAPDVDDPQQLKAFYAAIQSLNDDGLLLAYHDRSDGGLLAAAAEMAFASRCGVTINADILCVDPMDQDVDYDKKPGILQGRRNERLLRVLFSEELGAVIQVARADKEQVLTVLAGHGLAANTFVIGTLNQKDTLCFTRNDQVVL
;
A
#
# COMPACT_ATOMS: atom_id res chain seq x y z
N THR A 1 9.03 18.28 -15.12
CA THR A 1 7.60 18.58 -15.25
C THR A 1 7.02 17.73 -16.38
N ALA A 2 5.91 17.06 -16.15
CA ALA A 2 5.21 16.26 -17.15
C ALA A 2 3.82 16.88 -17.42
N PHE A 3 3.38 16.79 -18.67
CA PHE A 3 2.05 17.20 -19.09
C PHE A 3 1.40 16.10 -19.91
N ALA A 4 0.13 15.85 -19.63
CA ALA A 4 -0.67 14.90 -20.41
C ALA A 4 -2.04 15.50 -20.73
N ARG A 5 -2.63 15.05 -21.82
CA ARG A 5 -4.02 15.38 -22.15
C ARG A 5 -4.95 14.54 -21.29
N VAL A 6 -5.90 15.16 -20.61
CA VAL A 6 -6.99 14.49 -19.90
C VAL A 6 -8.24 14.59 -20.77
N PRO A 7 -8.69 13.49 -21.38
CA PRO A 7 -9.86 13.50 -22.28
C PRO A 7 -11.17 13.74 -21.55
N ASP A 8 -11.29 13.18 -20.34
CA ASP A 8 -12.47 13.31 -19.48
C ASP A 8 -12.03 13.58 -18.04
N ILE A 9 -12.32 14.78 -17.56
CA ILE A 9 -11.99 15.21 -16.18
C ILE A 9 -12.81 14.45 -15.13
N ALA A 10 -13.97 13.92 -15.47
CA ALA A 10 -14.81 13.16 -14.55
C ALA A 10 -14.20 11.81 -14.17
N GLN A 11 -13.29 11.29 -14.99
CA GLN A 11 -12.54 10.05 -14.71
C GLN A 11 -11.22 10.28 -13.96
N THR A 12 -10.98 11.50 -13.46
CA THR A 12 -9.75 11.80 -12.73
C THR A 12 -9.81 11.19 -11.34
N LEU A 13 -8.92 10.26 -11.07
CA LEU A 13 -8.74 9.67 -9.73
C LEU A 13 -8.00 10.65 -8.82
N THR A 14 -8.36 10.63 -7.55
CA THR A 14 -7.77 11.44 -6.48
C THR A 14 -7.54 10.60 -5.23
N PRO A 15 -6.74 11.10 -4.26
CA PRO A 15 -6.62 10.44 -2.96
C PRO A 15 -7.89 10.50 -2.09
N LEU A 16 -8.91 11.22 -2.52
CA LEU A 16 -10.16 11.39 -1.77
C LEU A 16 -10.94 10.08 -1.74
N LEU A 17 -10.97 9.44 -0.57
CA LEU A 17 -11.73 8.21 -0.35
C LEU A 17 -13.23 8.50 -0.50
N ASP A 18 -13.93 7.62 -1.21
CA ASP A 18 -15.39 7.64 -1.28
C ASP A 18 -15.95 7.13 0.05
N ARG A 19 -16.56 8.04 0.80
CA ARG A 19 -17.16 7.78 2.11
C ARG A 19 -18.58 7.23 2.01
N ASP A 20 -19.24 7.49 0.88
CA ASP A 20 -20.60 7.04 0.62
C ASP A 20 -20.59 5.54 0.29
N GLU A 21 -19.47 5.02 -0.26
CA GLU A 21 -19.23 3.59 -0.42
C GLU A 21 -18.56 3.01 0.83
N ALA A 22 -19.36 2.86 1.91
CA ALA A 22 -18.87 2.37 3.19
C ALA A 22 -18.39 0.90 3.14
N ASP A 23 -18.94 0.09 2.24
CA ASP A 23 -18.52 -1.30 2.02
C ASP A 23 -17.45 -1.38 0.95
N SER A 24 -16.30 -0.78 1.26
CA SER A 24 -15.14 -0.73 0.38
C SER A 24 -13.88 -1.24 1.07
N GLU A 25 -12.89 -1.60 0.26
CA GLU A 25 -11.60 -2.10 0.71
C GLU A 25 -10.46 -1.28 0.14
N LEU A 26 -9.37 -1.19 0.91
CA LEU A 26 -8.11 -0.62 0.48
C LEU A 26 -7.17 -1.72 0.04
N ILE A 27 -6.59 -1.54 -1.14
CA ILE A 27 -5.65 -2.49 -1.75
C ILE A 27 -4.33 -1.77 -1.97
N LEU A 28 -3.24 -2.35 -1.47
CA LEU A 28 -1.87 -1.96 -1.80
C LEU A 28 -1.40 -2.75 -3.03
N ILE A 29 -0.85 -2.05 -4.01
CA ILE A 29 -0.08 -2.65 -5.10
C ILE A 29 1.38 -2.30 -4.86
N ASP A 30 2.21 -3.30 -4.53
CA ASP A 30 3.62 -3.14 -4.16
C ASP A 30 4.55 -3.59 -5.29
N LEU A 31 5.19 -2.66 -5.98
CA LEU A 31 6.15 -2.96 -7.04
C LEU A 31 7.58 -3.19 -6.51
N GLY A 32 7.80 -2.96 -5.22
CA GLY A 32 9.07 -3.26 -4.55
C GLY A 32 9.28 -4.76 -4.27
N ASN A 33 8.27 -5.60 -4.55
CA ASN A 33 8.32 -7.05 -4.37
C ASN A 33 8.73 -7.46 -2.93
N GLY A 34 8.22 -6.71 -1.94
CA GLY A 34 8.48 -6.96 -0.51
C GLY A 34 9.89 -6.59 -0.05
N LYS A 35 10.72 -5.94 -0.86
CA LYS A 35 12.06 -5.49 -0.46
C LYS A 35 12.02 -4.46 0.65
N ASN A 36 11.05 -3.57 0.63
CA ASN A 36 10.84 -2.56 1.66
C ASN A 36 12.14 -1.80 2.01
N ARG A 37 12.82 -1.27 0.97
CA ARG A 37 14.06 -0.52 1.09
C ARG A 37 13.79 0.85 1.71
N LEU A 38 14.68 1.30 2.61
CA LEU A 38 14.54 2.56 3.34
C LEU A 38 15.59 3.60 2.96
N GLY A 39 16.52 3.28 2.06
CA GLY A 39 17.56 4.22 1.64
C GLY A 39 16.95 5.47 0.99
N GLY A 40 17.40 6.65 1.43
CA GLY A 40 16.92 7.93 0.94
C GLY A 40 15.52 8.34 1.42
N SER A 41 14.80 7.47 2.14
CA SER A 41 13.45 7.73 2.59
C SER A 41 13.33 8.91 3.55
N ALA A 42 12.13 9.48 3.67
CA ALA A 42 11.83 10.52 4.66
C ALA A 42 12.16 10.05 6.08
N LEU A 43 11.90 8.78 6.40
CA LEU A 43 12.30 8.21 7.70
C LEU A 43 13.83 8.27 7.90
N ALA A 44 14.61 7.85 6.92
CA ALA A 44 16.07 7.90 7.01
C ALA A 44 16.57 9.34 7.23
N GLN A 45 16.00 10.29 6.49
CA GLN A 45 16.34 11.72 6.60
C GLN A 45 16.03 12.29 7.98
N VAL A 46 14.87 11.96 8.57
CA VAL A 46 14.49 12.40 9.94
C VAL A 46 15.50 11.92 10.97
N PHE A 47 16.06 10.72 10.82
CA PHE A 47 17.09 10.18 11.70
C PHE A 47 18.53 10.60 11.30
N GLY A 48 18.70 11.48 10.32
CA GLY A 48 20.01 11.93 9.85
C GLY A 48 20.82 10.81 9.18
N ALA A 49 20.15 9.81 8.65
CA ALA A 49 20.76 8.67 7.95
C ALA A 49 20.41 8.70 6.46
N THR A 50 21.24 8.05 5.64
CA THR A 50 20.96 7.86 4.21
C THR A 50 20.30 6.49 3.95
N GLY A 51 20.47 5.53 4.88
CA GLY A 51 20.09 4.13 4.67
C GLY A 51 21.06 3.38 3.75
N ASP A 52 20.82 2.10 3.56
CA ASP A 52 21.68 1.24 2.74
C ASP A 52 21.17 1.18 1.29
N ASP A 53 20.01 0.52 1.09
CA ASP A 53 19.41 0.35 -0.23
C ASP A 53 18.25 1.34 -0.43
N ALA A 54 18.24 2.03 -1.58
CA ALA A 54 17.15 2.89 -1.98
C ALA A 54 16.14 2.14 -2.89
N PRO A 55 14.84 2.50 -2.85
CA PRO A 55 13.88 2.06 -3.84
C PRO A 55 14.34 2.37 -5.27
N ASP A 56 14.06 1.45 -6.19
CA ASP A 56 14.41 1.62 -7.61
C ASP A 56 13.40 0.88 -8.49
N VAL A 57 13.42 1.15 -9.79
CA VAL A 57 12.64 0.40 -10.77
C VAL A 57 13.39 -0.91 -11.09
N ASP A 58 13.10 -1.95 -10.34
CA ASP A 58 13.74 -3.26 -10.53
C ASP A 58 13.31 -3.93 -11.85
N ASP A 59 12.05 -3.75 -12.24
CA ASP A 59 11.50 -4.26 -13.49
C ASP A 59 10.63 -3.20 -14.20
N PRO A 60 11.15 -2.56 -15.26
CA PRO A 60 10.39 -1.59 -16.04
C PRO A 60 9.13 -2.17 -16.71
N GLN A 61 9.09 -3.48 -16.98
CA GLN A 61 7.90 -4.10 -17.56
C GLN A 61 6.79 -4.24 -16.53
N GLN A 62 7.14 -4.51 -15.26
CA GLN A 62 6.19 -4.52 -14.16
C GLN A 62 5.56 -3.13 -13.94
N LEU A 63 6.36 -2.06 -13.98
CA LEU A 63 5.86 -0.68 -13.90
C LEU A 63 4.92 -0.36 -15.07
N LYS A 64 5.25 -0.79 -16.28
CA LYS A 64 4.39 -0.62 -17.46
C LYS A 64 3.07 -1.40 -17.32
N ALA A 65 3.14 -2.63 -16.81
CA ALA A 65 1.98 -3.46 -16.56
C ALA A 65 1.07 -2.84 -15.48
N PHE A 66 1.66 -2.31 -14.42
CA PHE A 66 0.94 -1.57 -13.38
C PHE A 66 0.18 -0.38 -13.96
N TYR A 67 0.86 0.48 -14.74
CA TYR A 67 0.19 1.61 -15.39
C TYR A 67 -0.98 1.15 -16.26
N ALA A 68 -0.80 0.12 -17.09
CA ALA A 68 -1.86 -0.40 -17.95
C ALA A 68 -3.04 -0.97 -17.13
N ALA A 69 -2.78 -1.66 -16.04
CA ALA A 69 -3.81 -2.17 -15.14
C ALA A 69 -4.64 -1.05 -14.52
N ILE A 70 -3.97 -0.01 -13.97
CA ILE A 70 -4.64 1.15 -13.38
C ILE A 70 -5.50 1.87 -14.42
N GLN A 71 -5.01 2.08 -15.65
CA GLN A 71 -5.82 2.69 -16.71
C GLN A 71 -7.05 1.84 -17.04
N SER A 72 -6.91 0.52 -17.19
CA SER A 72 -8.04 -0.37 -17.46
C SER A 72 -9.08 -0.32 -16.34
N LEU A 73 -8.64 -0.40 -15.08
CA LEU A 73 -9.54 -0.33 -13.92
C LEU A 73 -10.28 1.02 -13.84
N ASN A 74 -9.59 2.11 -14.17
CA ASN A 74 -10.17 3.45 -14.19
C ASN A 74 -11.19 3.62 -15.34
N ASP A 75 -10.86 3.13 -16.52
CA ASP A 75 -11.75 3.17 -17.69
C ASP A 75 -13.05 2.37 -17.44
N ASP A 76 -12.95 1.26 -16.68
CA ASP A 76 -14.08 0.43 -16.27
C ASP A 76 -14.84 1.00 -15.07
N GLY A 77 -14.38 2.11 -14.46
CA GLY A 77 -15.02 2.75 -13.30
C GLY A 77 -14.94 1.94 -12.00
N LEU A 78 -13.93 1.07 -11.87
CA LEU A 78 -13.77 0.16 -10.72
C LEU A 78 -12.94 0.76 -9.57
N LEU A 79 -12.33 1.93 -9.79
CA LEU A 79 -11.53 2.62 -8.77
C LEU A 79 -12.31 3.77 -8.17
N LEU A 80 -12.44 3.79 -6.86
CA LEU A 80 -13.09 4.87 -6.09
C LEU A 80 -12.09 5.95 -5.70
N ALA A 81 -10.86 5.56 -5.32
CA ALA A 81 -9.76 6.46 -5.01
C ALA A 81 -8.42 5.84 -5.34
N TYR A 82 -7.41 6.69 -5.52
CA TYR A 82 -6.05 6.29 -5.86
C TYR A 82 -5.02 7.24 -5.23
N HIS A 83 -3.97 6.69 -4.65
CA HIS A 83 -2.81 7.43 -4.17
C HIS A 83 -1.53 6.68 -4.45
N ASP A 84 -0.54 7.33 -5.05
CA ASP A 84 0.81 6.76 -5.17
C ASP A 84 1.42 6.54 -3.79
N ARG A 85 2.15 5.43 -3.63
CA ARG A 85 3.06 5.30 -2.50
C ARG A 85 4.34 6.08 -2.83
N SER A 86 4.52 7.22 -2.17
CA SER A 86 5.62 8.15 -2.38
C SER A 86 6.33 8.48 -1.06
N ASP A 87 6.76 9.72 -0.87
CA ASP A 87 7.47 10.19 0.32
C ASP A 87 6.71 9.83 1.61
N GLY A 88 7.39 9.19 2.55
CA GLY A 88 6.82 8.70 3.80
C GLY A 88 6.13 7.34 3.72
N GLY A 89 6.09 6.72 2.54
CA GLY A 89 5.65 5.34 2.32
C GLY A 89 4.16 5.11 2.50
N LEU A 90 3.79 3.88 2.86
CA LEU A 90 2.40 3.46 3.05
C LEU A 90 1.70 4.27 4.16
N LEU A 91 2.43 4.60 5.24
CA LEU A 91 1.87 5.37 6.35
C LEU A 91 1.41 6.75 5.86
N ALA A 92 2.26 7.47 5.13
CA ALA A 92 1.93 8.80 4.63
C ALA A 92 0.78 8.72 3.61
N ALA A 93 0.83 7.81 2.64
CA ALA A 93 -0.24 7.64 1.67
C ALA A 93 -1.60 7.38 2.32
N ALA A 94 -1.66 6.46 3.29
CA ALA A 94 -2.90 6.18 4.03
C ALA A 94 -3.38 7.37 4.87
N ALA A 95 -2.45 8.12 5.49
CA ALA A 95 -2.78 9.31 6.27
C ALA A 95 -3.33 10.41 5.38
N GLU A 96 -2.72 10.66 4.23
CA GLU A 96 -3.15 11.68 3.27
C GLU A 96 -4.54 11.35 2.69
N MET A 97 -4.81 10.08 2.35
CA MET A 97 -6.14 9.64 1.94
C MET A 97 -7.18 9.86 3.05
N ALA A 98 -6.85 9.51 4.31
CA ALA A 98 -7.73 9.71 5.45
C ALA A 98 -8.01 11.20 5.70
N PHE A 99 -6.99 12.07 5.65
CA PHE A 99 -7.12 13.51 5.86
C PHE A 99 -7.91 14.19 4.75
N ALA A 100 -7.61 13.85 3.47
CA ALA A 100 -8.33 14.39 2.33
C ALA A 100 -9.83 14.11 2.45
N SER A 101 -10.17 12.92 2.91
CA SER A 101 -11.54 12.42 2.96
C SER A 101 -12.24 12.73 4.29
N ARG A 102 -11.50 13.13 5.32
CA ARG A 102 -12.00 13.31 6.70
C ARG A 102 -12.74 12.06 7.17
N CYS A 103 -12.13 10.90 7.00
CA CYS A 103 -12.67 9.62 7.44
C CYS A 103 -11.60 8.77 8.10
N GLY A 104 -12.01 7.84 8.94
CA GLY A 104 -11.12 6.89 9.55
C GLY A 104 -10.76 5.76 8.61
N VAL A 105 -9.52 5.26 8.75
CA VAL A 105 -8.98 4.14 7.99
C VAL A 105 -8.36 3.14 8.94
N THR A 106 -8.65 1.86 8.76
CA THR A 106 -8.00 0.76 9.48
C THR A 106 -7.21 -0.09 8.50
N ILE A 107 -5.92 -0.22 8.73
CA ILE A 107 -5.01 -1.05 7.92
C ILE A 107 -4.49 -2.21 8.75
N ASN A 108 -4.62 -3.41 8.22
CA ASN A 108 -4.01 -4.61 8.76
C ASN A 108 -2.63 -4.81 8.11
N ALA A 109 -1.58 -4.69 8.91
CA ALA A 109 -0.20 -4.85 8.46
C ALA A 109 0.29 -6.32 8.50
N ASP A 110 -0.52 -7.26 8.98
CA ASP A 110 -0.07 -8.67 9.13
C ASP A 110 0.36 -9.25 7.80
N ILE A 111 -0.49 -9.11 6.77
CA ILE A 111 -0.24 -9.67 5.44
C ILE A 111 1.05 -9.13 4.80
N LEU A 112 1.43 -7.89 5.15
CA LEU A 112 2.63 -7.23 4.64
C LEU A 112 3.89 -7.58 5.44
N CYS A 113 3.72 -8.09 6.67
CA CYS A 113 4.82 -8.47 7.56
C CYS A 113 5.18 -9.95 7.51
N VAL A 114 4.45 -10.76 6.74
CA VAL A 114 4.74 -12.18 6.55
C VAL A 114 5.98 -12.33 5.66
N ASP A 115 6.98 -13.07 6.15
CA ASP A 115 8.08 -13.53 5.33
C ASP A 115 7.79 -14.94 4.85
N PRO A 116 7.66 -15.18 3.54
CA PRO A 116 7.46 -16.52 3.02
C PRO A 116 8.60 -17.51 3.36
N MET A 117 9.79 -16.96 3.69
CA MET A 117 10.98 -17.74 4.08
C MET A 117 11.09 -17.93 5.60
N ASP A 118 10.41 -17.12 6.39
CA ASP A 118 10.29 -17.30 7.84
C ASP A 118 9.17 -18.31 8.12
N GLN A 119 9.44 -19.57 7.85
CA GLN A 119 8.62 -20.61 8.45
C GLN A 119 8.71 -20.39 9.95
N ASP A 120 7.59 -20.15 10.60
CA ASP A 120 7.44 -19.96 12.06
C ASP A 120 7.90 -21.18 12.90
N VAL A 121 8.88 -21.93 12.42
CA VAL A 121 9.36 -23.20 12.97
C VAL A 121 10.77 -23.04 13.54
N ASP A 122 11.01 -21.95 14.25
CA ASP A 122 12.23 -21.84 15.05
C ASP A 122 11.85 -21.96 16.53
N TYR A 123 11.59 -23.18 16.98
CA TYR A 123 11.28 -23.51 18.36
C TYR A 123 12.37 -23.10 19.37
N ASP A 124 13.56 -22.72 18.89
CA ASP A 124 14.71 -22.35 19.71
C ASP A 124 14.96 -20.83 19.84
N LYS A 125 14.24 -19.97 19.11
CA LYS A 125 14.48 -18.53 19.20
C LYS A 125 13.73 -17.89 20.38
N LYS A 126 14.45 -17.11 21.17
CA LYS A 126 13.87 -16.35 22.28
C LYS A 126 12.77 -15.42 21.79
N PRO A 127 11.59 -15.36 22.43
CA PRO A 127 10.44 -14.53 22.00
C PRO A 127 10.78 -13.07 21.71
N GLY A 128 11.73 -12.47 22.45
CA GLY A 128 12.16 -11.09 22.25
C GLY A 128 12.89 -10.82 20.93
N ILE A 129 13.57 -11.82 20.36
CA ILE A 129 14.28 -11.67 19.07
C ILE A 129 13.27 -11.68 17.92
N LEU A 130 12.26 -12.55 18.00
CA LEU A 130 11.18 -12.60 17.02
C LEU A 130 10.36 -11.30 17.02
N GLN A 131 10.07 -10.77 18.21
CA GLN A 131 9.36 -9.50 18.33
C GLN A 131 10.16 -8.32 17.73
N GLY A 132 11.47 -8.28 17.97
CA GLY A 132 12.35 -7.26 17.39
C GLY A 132 12.34 -7.28 15.87
N ARG A 133 12.47 -8.44 15.25
CA ARG A 133 12.43 -8.62 13.78
C ARG A 133 11.07 -8.21 13.20
N ARG A 134 9.98 -8.60 13.86
CA ARG A 134 8.62 -8.22 13.44
C ARG A 134 8.38 -6.72 13.50
N ASN A 135 8.92 -6.04 14.51
CA ASN A 135 8.84 -4.58 14.63
C ASN A 135 9.67 -3.89 13.54
N GLU A 136 10.86 -4.39 13.26
CA GLU A 136 11.69 -3.87 12.16
C GLU A 136 10.98 -4.01 10.81
N ARG A 137 10.37 -5.16 10.52
CA ARG A 137 9.58 -5.35 9.31
C ARG A 137 8.41 -4.38 9.22
N LEU A 138 7.69 -4.19 10.31
CA LEU A 138 6.59 -3.25 10.34
C LEU A 138 7.05 -1.83 9.97
N LEU A 139 8.17 -1.37 10.56
CA LEU A 139 8.73 -0.06 10.18
C LEU A 139 9.11 0.00 8.71
N ARG A 140 9.74 -1.04 8.17
CA ARG A 140 10.09 -1.09 6.74
C ARG A 140 8.85 -1.03 5.86
N VAL A 141 7.82 -1.79 6.15
CA VAL A 141 6.55 -1.81 5.41
C VAL A 141 5.85 -0.45 5.45
N LEU A 142 5.81 0.20 6.60
CA LEU A 142 5.12 1.47 6.78
C LEU A 142 5.83 2.65 6.09
N PHE A 143 7.17 2.66 6.11
CA PHE A 143 7.97 3.81 5.69
C PHE A 143 8.78 3.59 4.42
N SER A 144 8.71 2.42 3.82
CA SER A 144 9.34 2.17 2.52
C SER A 144 8.65 2.96 1.42
N GLU A 145 9.45 3.66 0.63
CA GLU A 145 9.02 4.48 -0.50
C GLU A 145 9.18 3.72 -1.84
N GLU A 146 8.99 2.40 -1.78
CA GLU A 146 8.95 1.56 -2.99
C GLU A 146 7.82 2.00 -3.90
N LEU A 147 7.99 1.85 -5.21
CA LEU A 147 6.94 2.14 -6.18
C LEU A 147 5.68 1.34 -5.89
N GLY A 148 4.53 1.93 -6.15
CA GLY A 148 3.23 1.31 -5.94
C GLY A 148 2.14 2.32 -5.65
N ALA A 149 0.97 1.82 -5.28
CA ALA A 149 -0.17 2.67 -4.96
C ALA A 149 -1.11 2.02 -3.95
N VAL A 150 -1.89 2.85 -3.28
CA VAL A 150 -3.07 2.44 -2.52
C VAL A 150 -4.30 2.83 -3.32
N ILE A 151 -5.19 1.87 -3.55
CA ILE A 151 -6.46 2.08 -4.23
C ILE A 151 -7.62 1.73 -3.31
N GLN A 152 -8.75 2.44 -3.47
CA GLN A 152 -10.03 2.08 -2.86
C GLN A 152 -10.90 1.45 -3.93
N VAL A 153 -11.56 0.34 -3.59
CA VAL A 153 -12.48 -0.38 -4.45
C VAL A 153 -13.74 -0.76 -3.68
N ALA A 154 -14.90 -0.78 -4.34
CA ALA A 154 -16.11 -1.35 -3.74
C ALA A 154 -15.89 -2.84 -3.46
N ARG A 155 -16.37 -3.33 -2.33
CA ARG A 155 -16.23 -4.76 -1.98
C ARG A 155 -16.89 -5.67 -3.02
N ALA A 156 -17.98 -5.21 -3.62
CA ALA A 156 -18.67 -5.94 -4.68
C ALA A 156 -17.79 -6.15 -5.93
N ASP A 157 -16.89 -5.22 -6.22
CA ASP A 157 -16.05 -5.23 -7.42
C ASP A 157 -14.65 -5.81 -7.17
N LYS A 158 -14.32 -6.10 -5.89
CA LYS A 158 -12.98 -6.58 -5.50
C LYS A 158 -12.45 -7.73 -6.36
N GLU A 159 -13.24 -8.77 -6.54
CA GLU A 159 -12.81 -9.97 -7.30
C GLU A 159 -12.51 -9.64 -8.76
N GLN A 160 -13.27 -8.72 -9.36
CA GLN A 160 -13.03 -8.24 -10.70
C GLN A 160 -11.71 -7.45 -10.76
N VAL A 161 -11.48 -6.55 -9.81
CA VAL A 161 -10.24 -5.78 -9.70
C VAL A 161 -9.03 -6.71 -9.55
N LEU A 162 -9.09 -7.68 -8.64
CA LEU A 162 -8.03 -8.66 -8.43
C LEU A 162 -7.76 -9.49 -9.71
N THR A 163 -8.80 -9.82 -10.46
CA THR A 163 -8.69 -10.55 -11.74
C THR A 163 -7.97 -9.70 -12.80
N VAL A 164 -8.29 -8.41 -12.93
CA VAL A 164 -7.61 -7.50 -13.83
C VAL A 164 -6.14 -7.37 -13.46
N LEU A 165 -5.83 -7.11 -12.18
CA LEU A 165 -4.45 -7.01 -11.70
C LEU A 165 -3.66 -8.30 -11.96
N ALA A 166 -4.26 -9.46 -11.72
CA ALA A 166 -3.65 -10.77 -12.01
C ALA A 166 -3.40 -10.95 -13.52
N GLY A 167 -4.33 -10.52 -14.37
CA GLY A 167 -4.19 -10.54 -15.83
C GLY A 167 -3.00 -9.71 -16.34
N HIS A 168 -2.61 -8.69 -15.59
CA HIS A 168 -1.42 -7.88 -15.84
C HIS A 168 -0.16 -8.41 -15.11
N GLY A 169 -0.23 -9.59 -14.48
CA GLY A 169 0.91 -10.21 -13.79
C GLY A 169 1.21 -9.63 -12.41
N LEU A 170 0.25 -8.91 -11.79
CA LEU A 170 0.44 -8.21 -10.51
C LEU A 170 -0.16 -8.96 -9.31
N ALA A 171 -0.60 -10.20 -9.48
CA ALA A 171 -1.23 -10.96 -8.40
C ALA A 171 -0.36 -11.08 -7.13
N ALA A 172 0.94 -11.31 -7.29
CA ALA A 172 1.88 -11.41 -6.18
C ALA A 172 2.22 -10.05 -5.53
N ASN A 173 1.85 -8.96 -6.18
CA ASN A 173 2.10 -7.58 -5.76
C ASN A 173 0.87 -6.92 -5.12
N THR A 174 -0.26 -7.61 -5.08
CA THR A 174 -1.56 -7.05 -4.69
C THR A 174 -1.98 -7.58 -3.33
N PHE A 175 -2.25 -6.66 -2.39
CA PHE A 175 -2.59 -6.98 -1.00
C PHE A 175 -3.82 -6.20 -0.58
N VAL A 176 -4.87 -6.89 -0.14
CA VAL A 176 -6.02 -6.24 0.51
C VAL A 176 -5.59 -5.88 1.92
N ILE A 177 -5.45 -4.60 2.21
CA ILE A 177 -4.79 -4.12 3.43
C ILE A 177 -5.72 -3.49 4.45
N GLY A 178 -6.92 -3.08 4.09
CA GLY A 178 -7.76 -2.39 5.06
C GLY A 178 -9.11 -1.96 4.55
N THR A 179 -9.79 -1.19 5.40
CA THR A 179 -11.14 -0.68 5.16
C THR A 179 -11.30 0.70 5.81
N LEU A 180 -12.33 1.42 5.42
CA LEU A 180 -12.77 2.62 6.14
C LEU A 180 -13.32 2.23 7.52
N ASN A 181 -13.20 3.15 8.50
CA ASN A 181 -13.80 2.98 9.81
C ASN A 181 -14.63 4.22 10.21
N GLN A 182 -15.56 4.01 11.15
CA GLN A 182 -16.45 5.06 11.63
C GLN A 182 -15.91 5.84 12.84
N LYS A 183 -14.64 5.60 13.21
CA LYS A 183 -14.03 6.20 14.41
C LYS A 183 -13.24 7.47 14.13
N ASP A 184 -13.19 7.92 12.87
CA ASP A 184 -12.37 9.05 12.40
C ASP A 184 -10.90 8.94 12.84
N THR A 185 -10.37 7.71 12.92
CA THR A 185 -8.99 7.42 13.32
C THR A 185 -8.25 6.70 12.22
N LEU A 186 -7.00 7.06 12.02
CA LEU A 186 -6.07 6.23 11.25
C LEU A 186 -5.47 5.19 12.20
N CYS A 187 -5.65 3.92 11.87
CA CYS A 187 -5.32 2.82 12.74
C CYS A 187 -4.56 1.75 11.96
N PHE A 188 -3.39 1.37 12.45
CA PHE A 188 -2.67 0.21 11.94
C PHE A 188 -2.77 -0.91 12.96
N THR A 189 -3.17 -2.10 12.51
CA THR A 189 -3.30 -3.28 13.37
C THR A 189 -2.29 -4.34 12.98
N ARG A 190 -1.86 -5.11 13.97
CA ARG A 190 -1.06 -6.31 13.82
C ARG A 190 -1.42 -7.31 14.91
N ASN A 191 -1.72 -8.57 14.55
CA ASN A 191 -2.25 -9.59 15.46
C ASN A 191 -3.45 -9.06 16.27
N ASP A 192 -4.40 -8.41 15.61
CA ASP A 192 -5.60 -7.78 16.20
C ASP A 192 -5.30 -6.70 17.26
N GLN A 193 -4.06 -6.27 17.37
CA GLN A 193 -3.67 -5.17 18.26
C GLN A 193 -3.33 -3.92 17.46
N VAL A 194 -3.80 -2.77 17.94
CA VAL A 194 -3.41 -1.47 17.39
C VAL A 194 -1.94 -1.24 17.67
N VAL A 195 -1.17 -0.93 16.63
CA VAL A 195 0.28 -0.67 16.72
C VAL A 195 0.61 0.79 16.41
N LEU A 196 -0.32 1.49 15.78
CA LEU A 196 -0.28 2.92 15.52
C LEU A 196 -1.69 3.47 15.40
#